data_c83603233dd9ae2d4fb7b69049996b90
#
_entry.id   c83603233dd9ae2d4fb7b69049996b90
#
_cell.length_a   1.000
_cell.length_b   1.000
_cell.length_c   1.000
_cell.angle_alpha   90.00
_cell.angle_beta   90.00
_cell.angle_gamma   90.00
#
_symmetry.space_group_name_H-M   'P 1'
#
loop_
_entity.id
_entity.type
_entity.pdbx_description
1 polymer ?
#
loop_
_entity_poly.entity_id
_entity_poly.type
_entity_poly.pdbx_seq_one_letter_code
_entity_poly.pdbx_strand_id
1 'polypeptide(L)'
;MFVMCYAMCMKSNLIHYRTSVCNINYHMVWSVKYRRKILNAEIETYLKTLVQEIAADKGFNVQLFECGEMDHVHCFVTAPPKLSVTTIVKYLKGITGRKLYEQFPEIRDKLWKGQLWNHSYYCETIGSVSEDNIKRYIEKQSKSY
;
A
#
# COMPACT_ATOMS: atom_id res chain seq x y z
N MET A 1 9.50 10.49 31.35
CA MET A 1 8.15 11.03 31.06
C MET A 1 8.18 12.42 30.44
N PHE A 2 9.01 13.34 30.89
CA PHE A 2 9.11 14.70 30.31
C PHE A 2 9.63 14.74 28.85
N VAL A 3 10.59 13.90 28.48
CA VAL A 3 11.16 13.83 27.11
C VAL A 3 10.13 13.30 26.12
N MET A 4 9.30 12.39 26.55
CA MET A 4 8.23 11.82 25.71
C MET A 4 7.14 12.87 25.38
N CYS A 5 6.79 13.70 26.36
CA CYS A 5 5.80 14.76 26.19
C CYS A 5 6.27 15.87 25.23
N TYR A 6 7.56 16.23 25.28
CA TYR A 6 8.13 17.25 24.42
C TYR A 6 8.23 16.82 22.95
N ALA A 7 8.63 15.56 22.71
CA ALA A 7 8.67 14.99 21.37
C ALA A 7 7.27 14.83 20.75
N MET A 8 6.24 14.60 21.58
CA MET A 8 4.86 14.48 21.11
C MET A 8 4.24 15.81 20.69
N CYS A 9 4.64 16.92 21.29
CA CYS A 9 4.08 18.25 21.00
C CYS A 9 4.52 18.82 19.64
N MET A 10 5.59 18.27 19.05
CA MET A 10 6.21 18.78 17.81
C MET A 10 5.86 18.00 16.54
N LYS A 11 5.12 16.90 16.66
CA LYS A 11 4.78 16.04 15.50
C LYS A 11 3.28 15.98 15.29
N SER A 12 2.82 16.43 14.12
CA SER A 12 1.41 16.45 13.74
C SER A 12 0.88 15.10 13.21
N ASN A 13 1.76 14.15 12.92
CA ASN A 13 1.43 12.88 12.26
C ASN A 13 1.44 11.66 13.19
N LEU A 14 1.33 11.88 14.50
CA LEU A 14 1.23 10.81 15.49
C LEU A 14 -0.18 10.23 15.55
N ILE A 15 -0.27 8.91 15.63
CA ILE A 15 -1.52 8.20 15.81
C ILE A 15 -1.60 7.66 17.24
N HIS A 16 -2.71 7.99 17.91
CA HIS A 16 -2.99 7.54 19.27
C HIS A 16 -3.80 6.25 19.23
N TYR A 17 -3.18 5.17 19.69
CA TYR A 17 -3.85 3.90 19.93
C TYR A 17 -4.21 3.79 21.41
N ARG A 18 -4.95 2.74 21.79
CA ARG A 18 -5.39 2.55 23.17
C ARG A 18 -4.24 2.57 24.19
N THR A 19 -3.11 1.96 23.84
CA THR A 19 -1.96 1.80 24.75
C THR A 19 -0.65 2.34 24.20
N SER A 20 -0.69 3.01 23.06
CA SER A 20 0.55 3.52 22.43
C SER A 20 0.28 4.74 21.55
N VAL A 21 1.35 5.48 21.29
CA VAL A 21 1.36 6.59 20.33
C VAL A 21 2.45 6.29 19.32
N CYS A 22 2.12 6.19 18.05
CA CYS A 22 3.02 5.70 17.02
C CYS A 22 2.94 6.55 15.74
N ASN A 23 4.05 6.56 15.02
CA ASN A 23 4.13 7.01 13.63
C ASN A 23 4.92 5.96 12.85
N ILE A 24 4.23 4.92 12.41
CA ILE A 24 4.81 3.78 11.71
C ILE A 24 4.28 3.79 10.29
N ASN A 25 5.15 4.10 9.33
CA ASN A 25 4.81 4.22 7.93
C ASN A 25 5.73 3.35 7.09
N TYR A 26 5.17 2.78 6.02
CA TYR A 26 5.89 1.96 5.06
C TYR A 26 5.61 2.42 3.64
N HIS A 27 6.63 2.47 2.82
CA HIS A 27 6.51 2.51 1.37
C HIS A 27 6.65 1.09 0.84
N MET A 28 5.60 0.57 0.24
CA MET A 28 5.56 -0.78 -0.32
C MET A 28 5.41 -0.71 -1.84
N VAL A 29 6.14 -1.58 -2.53
CA VAL A 29 6.06 -1.71 -4.00
C VAL A 29 6.00 -3.18 -4.36
N TRP A 30 5.08 -3.54 -5.23
CA TRP A 30 5.05 -4.87 -5.83
C TRP A 30 4.55 -4.79 -7.28
N SER A 31 4.86 -5.81 -8.05
CA SER A 31 4.56 -5.82 -9.48
C SER A 31 3.60 -6.95 -9.86
N VAL A 32 2.96 -6.77 -11.00
CA VAL A 32 2.27 -7.85 -11.70
C VAL A 32 3.30 -8.89 -12.12
N LYS A 33 2.92 -10.16 -12.04
CA LYS A 33 3.80 -11.27 -12.46
C LYS A 33 4.22 -11.11 -13.92
N TYR A 34 5.51 -11.27 -14.16
CA TYR A 34 6.14 -11.03 -15.47
C TYR A 34 5.99 -9.60 -15.99
N ARG A 35 5.69 -8.64 -15.11
CA ARG A 35 5.49 -7.23 -15.49
C ARG A 35 4.46 -7.04 -16.59
N ARG A 36 3.42 -7.85 -16.60
CA ARG A 36 2.31 -7.73 -17.55
C ARG A 36 1.55 -6.42 -17.33
N LYS A 37 1.32 -5.69 -18.39
CA LYS A 37 0.67 -4.36 -18.35
C LYS A 37 -0.86 -4.50 -18.33
N ILE A 38 -1.39 -4.90 -17.19
CA ILE A 38 -2.83 -5.14 -17.00
C ILE A 38 -3.52 -4.07 -16.14
N LEU A 39 -2.76 -3.26 -15.43
CA LEU A 39 -3.31 -2.27 -14.48
C LEU A 39 -3.73 -1.00 -15.21
N ASN A 40 -4.81 -1.09 -16.00
CA ASN A 40 -5.39 0.06 -16.67
C ASN A 40 -6.12 0.99 -15.68
N ALA A 41 -6.64 2.12 -16.16
CA ALA A 41 -7.30 3.14 -15.34
C ALA A 41 -8.52 2.59 -14.57
N GLU A 42 -9.29 1.70 -15.19
CA GLU A 42 -10.47 1.06 -14.57
C GLU A 42 -10.05 0.15 -13.40
N ILE A 43 -9.06 -0.70 -13.62
CA ILE A 43 -8.51 -1.60 -12.59
C ILE A 43 -7.87 -0.80 -11.48
N GLU A 44 -7.12 0.25 -11.78
CA GLU A 44 -6.53 1.13 -10.78
C GLU A 44 -7.59 1.78 -9.89
N THR A 45 -8.66 2.30 -10.48
CA THR A 45 -9.77 2.90 -9.73
C THR A 45 -10.42 1.88 -8.78
N TYR A 46 -10.64 0.67 -9.27
CA TYR A 46 -11.16 -0.43 -8.46
C TYR A 46 -10.21 -0.79 -7.30
N LEU A 47 -8.91 -0.91 -7.59
CA LEU A 47 -7.90 -1.22 -6.58
C LEU A 47 -7.81 -0.14 -5.50
N LYS A 48 -7.88 1.14 -5.87
CA LYS A 48 -7.85 2.26 -4.90
C LYS A 48 -8.98 2.16 -3.88
N THR A 49 -10.17 1.82 -4.33
CA THR A 49 -11.31 1.60 -3.43
C THR A 49 -11.12 0.34 -2.58
N LEU A 50 -10.71 -0.75 -3.21
CA LEU A 50 -10.55 -2.05 -2.55
C LEU A 50 -9.49 -2.01 -1.45
N VAL A 51 -8.35 -1.37 -1.68
CA VAL A 51 -7.29 -1.29 -0.65
C VAL A 51 -7.74 -0.48 0.57
N GLN A 52 -8.61 0.51 0.41
CA GLN A 52 -9.20 1.24 1.53
C GLN A 52 -10.14 0.34 2.36
N GLU A 53 -10.94 -0.47 1.70
CA GLU A 53 -11.82 -1.44 2.35
C GLU A 53 -11.03 -2.49 3.12
N ILE A 54 -9.97 -3.02 2.52
CA ILE A 54 -9.06 -3.99 3.17
C ILE A 54 -8.42 -3.37 4.41
N ALA A 55 -7.90 -2.16 4.29
CA ALA A 55 -7.24 -1.47 5.39
C ALA A 55 -8.21 -1.23 6.55
N ALA A 56 -9.43 -0.76 6.27
CA ALA A 56 -10.45 -0.55 7.28
C ALA A 56 -10.83 -1.84 8.01
N ASP A 57 -10.97 -2.94 7.27
CA ASP A 57 -11.30 -4.25 7.83
C ASP A 57 -10.16 -4.85 8.67
N LYS A 58 -8.92 -4.68 8.24
CA LYS A 58 -7.73 -5.30 8.84
C LYS A 58 -6.99 -4.42 9.86
N GLY A 59 -7.42 -3.18 10.04
CA GLY A 59 -6.91 -2.30 11.09
C GLY A 59 -5.60 -1.59 10.76
N PHE A 60 -5.39 -1.19 9.53
CA PHE A 60 -4.30 -0.31 9.11
C PHE A 60 -4.84 0.77 8.16
N ASN A 61 -3.97 1.63 7.67
CA ASN A 61 -4.34 2.77 6.82
C ASN A 61 -3.53 2.79 5.55
N VAL A 62 -4.18 2.93 4.40
CA VAL A 62 -3.52 3.17 3.12
C VAL A 62 -3.69 4.64 2.78
N GLN A 63 -2.63 5.42 2.91
CA GLN A 63 -2.66 6.86 2.65
C GLN A 63 -2.61 7.19 1.16
N LEU A 64 -1.81 6.42 0.41
CA LEU A 64 -1.67 6.55 -1.04
C LEU A 64 -1.55 5.17 -1.68
N PHE A 65 -2.16 5.04 -2.84
CA PHE A 65 -2.04 3.86 -3.70
C PHE A 65 -2.06 4.32 -5.15
N GLU A 66 -0.99 4.07 -5.87
CA GLU A 66 -0.86 4.47 -7.27
C GLU A 66 -0.25 3.33 -8.09
N CYS A 67 -0.74 3.15 -9.31
CA CYS A 67 -0.15 2.23 -10.27
C CYS A 67 0.87 2.96 -11.14
N GLY A 68 2.00 2.31 -11.39
CA GLY A 68 3.05 2.79 -12.26
C GLY A 68 3.17 1.91 -13.51
N GLU A 69 3.27 2.52 -14.69
CA GLU A 69 3.49 1.83 -15.97
C GLU A 69 2.54 0.65 -16.25
N MET A 70 1.37 0.63 -15.63
CA MET A 70 0.35 -0.43 -15.72
C MET A 70 0.81 -1.82 -15.22
N ASP A 71 1.96 -1.93 -14.59
CA ASP A 71 2.55 -3.22 -14.21
C ASP A 71 3.03 -3.32 -12.77
N HIS A 72 2.97 -2.26 -11.99
CA HIS A 72 3.35 -2.27 -10.58
C HIS A 72 2.56 -1.24 -9.77
N VAL A 73 2.61 -1.38 -8.45
CA VAL A 73 1.91 -0.49 -7.53
C VAL A 73 2.86 0.07 -6.49
N HIS A 74 2.61 1.32 -6.11
CA HIS A 74 3.22 1.99 -4.97
C HIS A 74 2.15 2.22 -3.91
N CYS A 75 2.45 1.88 -2.67
CA CYS A 75 1.50 1.99 -1.57
C CYS A 75 2.19 2.63 -0.36
N PHE A 76 1.59 3.70 0.16
CA PHE A 76 2.01 4.30 1.42
C PHE A 76 1.06 3.83 2.52
N VAL A 77 1.58 3.04 3.46
CA VAL A 77 0.81 2.41 4.53
C VAL A 77 1.22 2.97 5.88
N THR A 78 0.23 3.32 6.70
CA THR A 78 0.39 3.62 8.11
C THR A 78 -0.22 2.49 8.93
N ALA A 79 0.55 1.92 9.85
CA ALA A 79 0.13 0.73 10.57
C ALA A 79 0.31 0.85 12.09
N PRO A 80 -0.53 0.14 12.89
CA PRO A 80 -0.28 -0.02 14.32
C PRO A 80 0.90 -0.95 14.56
N PRO A 81 1.56 -0.85 15.73
CA PRO A 81 2.74 -1.67 16.05
C PRO A 81 2.46 -3.18 16.10
N LYS A 82 1.21 -3.59 16.29
CA LYS A 82 0.80 -4.99 16.36
C LYS A 82 0.78 -5.71 15.01
N LEU A 83 0.76 -4.98 13.89
CA LEU A 83 0.75 -5.58 12.56
C LEU A 83 2.15 -5.63 11.97
N SER A 84 2.58 -6.81 11.54
CA SER A 84 3.84 -6.98 10.82
C SER A 84 3.69 -6.57 9.35
N VAL A 85 4.80 -6.17 8.74
CA VAL A 85 4.88 -5.89 7.29
C VAL A 85 4.39 -7.10 6.48
N THR A 86 4.84 -8.29 6.83
CA THR A 86 4.45 -9.53 6.14
C THR A 86 2.93 -9.74 6.17
N THR A 87 2.29 -9.48 7.30
CA THR A 87 0.84 -9.60 7.44
C THR A 87 0.10 -8.59 6.57
N ILE A 88 0.54 -7.33 6.56
CA ILE A 88 -0.06 -6.27 5.73
C ILE A 88 0.05 -6.61 4.25
N VAL A 89 1.23 -6.99 3.79
CA VAL A 89 1.47 -7.40 2.39
C VAL A 89 0.60 -8.60 2.00
N LYS A 90 0.47 -9.57 2.88
CA LYS A 90 -0.38 -10.75 2.67
C LYS A 90 -1.85 -10.35 2.46
N TYR A 91 -2.37 -9.43 3.28
CA TYR A 91 -3.73 -8.93 3.11
C TYR A 91 -3.89 -8.18 1.78
N LEU A 92 -3.00 -7.23 1.51
CA LEU A 92 -3.09 -6.42 0.30
C LEU A 92 -2.96 -7.26 -0.97
N LYS A 93 -1.91 -8.05 -1.10
CA LYS A 93 -1.70 -8.88 -2.30
C LYS A 93 -2.71 -10.01 -2.43
N GLY A 94 -2.99 -10.72 -1.36
CA GLY A 94 -3.88 -11.88 -1.39
C GLY A 94 -5.32 -11.52 -1.73
N ILE A 95 -5.87 -10.52 -1.05
CA ILE A 95 -7.27 -10.12 -1.26
C ILE A 95 -7.44 -9.41 -2.60
N THR A 96 -6.54 -8.48 -2.97
CA THR A 96 -6.61 -7.80 -4.26
C THR A 96 -6.46 -8.77 -5.43
N GLY A 97 -5.56 -9.73 -5.34
CA GLY A 97 -5.38 -10.75 -6.39
C GLY A 97 -6.65 -11.55 -6.65
N ARG A 98 -7.28 -12.04 -5.58
CA ARG A 98 -8.54 -12.77 -5.69
C ARG A 98 -9.68 -11.90 -6.23
N LYS A 99 -9.85 -10.72 -5.65
CA LYS A 99 -10.94 -9.80 -6.02
C LYS A 99 -10.82 -9.29 -7.45
N LEU A 100 -9.61 -9.04 -7.93
CA LEU A 100 -9.40 -8.64 -9.33
C LEU A 100 -9.84 -9.73 -10.30
N TYR A 101 -9.54 -10.99 -10.02
CA TYR A 101 -10.02 -12.11 -10.87
C TYR A 101 -11.53 -12.26 -10.84
N GLU A 102 -12.18 -11.99 -9.71
CA GLU A 102 -13.64 -12.01 -9.61
C GLU A 102 -14.28 -10.87 -10.40
N GLN A 103 -13.72 -9.66 -10.31
CA GLN A 103 -14.28 -8.46 -10.94
C GLN A 103 -13.91 -8.34 -12.43
N PHE A 104 -12.71 -8.78 -12.81
CA PHE A 104 -12.18 -8.72 -14.17
C PHE A 104 -11.69 -10.09 -14.63
N PRO A 105 -12.62 -11.03 -14.94
CA PRO A 105 -12.23 -12.41 -15.29
C PRO A 105 -11.30 -12.51 -16.51
N GLU A 106 -11.36 -11.54 -17.41
CA GLU A 106 -10.56 -11.47 -18.64
C GLU A 106 -9.06 -11.35 -18.38
N ILE A 107 -8.65 -10.86 -17.21
CA ILE A 107 -7.21 -10.75 -16.90
C ILE A 107 -6.54 -12.10 -16.68
N ARG A 108 -7.30 -13.17 -16.38
CA ARG A 108 -6.76 -14.53 -16.25
C ARG A 108 -6.10 -15.02 -17.53
N ASP A 109 -6.67 -14.67 -18.67
CA ASP A 109 -6.16 -15.08 -19.96
C ASP A 109 -4.82 -14.43 -20.30
N LYS A 110 -4.53 -13.30 -19.67
CA LYS A 110 -3.27 -12.56 -19.84
C LYS A 110 -2.17 -13.02 -18.87
N LEU A 111 -2.52 -13.86 -17.88
CA LEU A 111 -1.62 -14.27 -16.81
C LEU A 111 -1.47 -15.78 -16.78
N TRP A 112 -0.22 -16.23 -16.92
CA TRP A 112 0.08 -17.64 -16.90
C TRP A 112 -0.08 -18.22 -15.49
N LYS A 113 -0.71 -19.39 -15.37
CA LYS A 113 -0.99 -20.10 -14.10
C LYS A 113 -1.83 -19.32 -13.08
N GLY A 114 -2.56 -18.30 -13.51
CA GLY A 114 -3.50 -17.61 -12.66
C GLY A 114 -2.90 -16.82 -11.49
N GLN A 115 -1.62 -16.49 -11.53
CA GLN A 115 -0.97 -15.67 -10.51
C GLN A 115 -0.90 -14.23 -10.98
N LEU A 116 -1.59 -13.33 -10.26
CA LEU A 116 -1.61 -11.91 -10.58
C LEU A 116 -0.31 -11.21 -10.18
N TRP A 117 0.04 -11.30 -8.90
CA TRP A 117 1.18 -10.57 -8.34
C TRP A 117 2.44 -11.41 -8.33
N ASN A 118 3.58 -10.77 -8.57
CA ASN A 118 4.88 -11.38 -8.33
C ASN A 118 5.02 -11.77 -6.85
N HIS A 119 5.79 -12.80 -6.54
CA HIS A 119 6.00 -13.26 -5.17
C HIS A 119 6.72 -12.23 -4.31
N SER A 120 7.67 -11.50 -4.88
CA SER A 120 8.45 -10.50 -4.18
C SER A 120 7.71 -9.19 -3.97
N TYR A 121 8.18 -8.42 -3.02
CA TYR A 121 7.76 -7.05 -2.79
C TYR A 121 8.94 -6.26 -2.22
N TYR A 122 8.89 -4.95 -2.39
CA TYR A 122 9.79 -4.02 -1.72
C TYR A 122 9.03 -3.36 -0.57
N CYS A 123 9.72 -3.16 0.55
CA CYS A 123 9.18 -2.42 1.69
C CYS A 123 10.28 -1.63 2.38
N GLU A 124 10.01 -0.37 2.60
CA GLU A 124 10.90 0.55 3.32
C GLU A 124 10.10 1.28 4.39
N THR A 125 10.72 1.46 5.56
CA THR A 125 10.17 2.33 6.60
C THR A 125 10.34 3.79 6.22
N ILE A 126 9.35 4.63 6.56
CA ILE A 126 9.37 6.05 6.26
C ILE A 126 9.34 6.83 7.57
N GLY A 127 10.38 7.64 7.80
CA GLY A 127 10.42 8.58 8.93
C GLY A 127 9.64 9.84 8.65
N SER A 128 9.34 10.61 9.70
CA SER A 128 8.56 11.86 9.62
C SER A 128 9.16 12.90 8.68
N VAL A 129 10.49 12.95 8.57
CA VAL A 129 11.20 13.94 7.73
C VAL A 129 11.03 13.68 6.25
N SER A 130 10.91 12.41 5.83
CA SER A 130 10.83 12.02 4.42
C SER A 130 9.41 11.70 3.93
N GLU A 131 8.42 11.81 4.80
CA GLU A 131 7.02 11.43 4.49
C GLU A 131 6.47 12.19 3.28
N ASP A 132 6.57 13.51 3.27
CA ASP A 132 6.06 14.35 2.17
C ASP A 132 6.80 14.08 0.85
N ASN A 133 8.10 13.85 0.91
CA ASN A 133 8.91 13.54 -0.27
C ASN A 133 8.50 12.22 -0.90
N ILE A 134 8.25 11.21 -0.10
CA ILE A 134 7.79 9.90 -0.58
C ILE A 134 6.38 9.99 -1.16
N LYS A 135 5.47 10.71 -0.51
CA LYS A 135 4.12 10.93 -1.05
C LYS A 135 4.15 11.60 -2.42
N ARG A 136 4.96 12.65 -2.59
CA ARG A 136 5.14 13.31 -3.89
C ARG A 136 5.73 12.38 -4.95
N TYR A 137 6.68 11.54 -4.56
CA TYR A 137 7.25 10.53 -5.45
C TYR A 137 6.19 9.54 -5.95
N ILE A 138 5.37 9.02 -5.04
CA ILE A 138 4.30 8.06 -5.37
C ILE A 138 3.26 8.71 -6.29
N GLU A 139 2.83 9.93 -5.98
CA GLU A 139 1.86 10.67 -6.80
C GLU A 139 2.35 10.92 -8.23
N LYS A 140 3.67 11.11 -8.42
CA LYS A 140 4.26 11.29 -9.75
C LYS A 140 4.20 10.03 -10.60
N GLN A 141 4.14 8.84 -9.99
CA GLN A 141 4.08 7.58 -10.74
C GLN A 141 2.80 7.47 -11.58
N SER A 142 1.69 8.02 -11.12
CA SER A 142 0.42 8.01 -11.84
C SER A 142 0.38 8.99 -13.02
N LYS A 143 1.28 9.98 -13.06
CA LYS A 143 1.32 11.04 -14.07
C LYS A 143 2.29 10.76 -15.22
N SER A 144 2.91 9.60 -15.25
CA SER A 144 3.94 9.23 -16.23
C SER A 144 3.37 8.59 -17.50
N TYR A 145 2.09 8.80 -17.79
CA TYR A 145 1.39 8.25 -18.97
C TYR A 145 0.99 9.36 -19.92
#